data_69d339488173c0df0488211f37680b4c
#
_entry.id   69d339488173c0df0488211f37680b4c
#
_cell.length_a   1.000
_cell.length_b   1.000
_cell.length_c   1.000
_cell.angle_alpha   90.00
_cell.angle_beta   90.00
_cell.angle_gamma   90.00
#
_symmetry.space_group_name_H-M   'P 1'
#
loop_
_entity.id
_entity.type
_entity.pdbx_description
1 polymer ?
#
loop_
_entity_poly.entity_id
_entity_poly.type
_entity_poly.pdbx_seq_one_letter_code
_entity_poly.pdbx_strand_id
1 'polypeptide(L)'
;MTDKYQELVNGGPLTGLAKAAGLPQPPFLRRHKPGGSLLNNDKVLVTGEGADADTVAAQLTEWGLQVRRGNAADDKVGAIVIVATEAKRPAELQGPVLAAAKHMRKLDKGGRIVAISRAKDTHHNATPAEIAENAVAGGIEGLIRSLGHEVRGGSTANGILVAPGVSVTAPSVISSLHFFLSGRSAFVDGQFLRVSSDAGEIPADWDKPLAGKVAAVTGSARGIGAAIARQLKADGAEVIVIDVPQAGEALSKVANELGGLALQQDITSDDAGNAIADAAVARYGRLDIVIHNAGITRDKMFANMDDAKWGSVIAVNIESQLKMNEQLLNHKAFEKAPRIATMASTSGIAGNRGQTNYATSKAGVIAMVEAYADVFAKRGGNINAVAPGFIETDMTAAIPFVNRQVARRMNSLQQGGQPGDVAQAIAFLVSDRALGVNGHVLRVCGQHIVGA
;
A
#
# COMPACT_ATOMS: atom_id res chain seq x y z
N MET A 1 7.29 16.90 -7.39
CA MET A 1 8.52 17.76 -7.25
C MET A 1 9.72 16.85 -7.09
N THR A 2 10.81 17.08 -7.81
CA THR A 2 12.07 16.35 -7.63
C THR A 2 12.77 16.81 -6.37
N ASP A 3 13.34 15.89 -5.60
CA ASP A 3 14.19 16.23 -4.45
C ASP A 3 15.57 16.69 -5.00
N LYS A 4 15.75 18.00 -5.18
CA LYS A 4 17.00 18.58 -5.67
C LYS A 4 18.22 18.15 -4.84
N TYR A 5 18.03 17.89 -3.55
CA TYR A 5 19.09 17.36 -2.70
C TYR A 5 19.51 15.95 -3.16
N GLN A 6 18.55 15.08 -3.47
CA GLN A 6 18.82 13.73 -3.97
C GLN A 6 19.64 13.76 -5.27
N GLU A 7 19.31 14.66 -6.20
CA GLU A 7 20.05 14.84 -7.44
C GLU A 7 21.49 15.32 -7.20
N LEU A 8 21.67 16.27 -6.28
CA LEU A 8 22.99 16.83 -5.93
C LEU A 8 23.93 15.80 -5.29
N VAL A 9 23.40 14.94 -4.39
CA VAL A 9 24.24 13.99 -3.61
C VAL A 9 24.45 12.65 -4.32
N ASN A 10 23.69 12.34 -5.37
CA ASN A 10 23.79 11.05 -6.07
C ASN A 10 24.28 11.13 -7.51
N GLY A 11 24.25 12.29 -8.17
CA GLY A 11 24.58 12.41 -9.59
C GLY A 11 25.53 13.54 -9.95
N GLY A 12 26.06 14.27 -8.97
CA GLY A 12 26.84 15.48 -9.20
C GLY A 12 28.24 15.45 -8.59
N PRO A 13 29.03 16.51 -8.79
CA PRO A 13 30.38 16.65 -8.24
C PRO A 13 30.41 16.66 -6.70
N LEU A 14 29.25 16.87 -6.05
CA LEU A 14 29.12 16.87 -4.60
C LEU A 14 28.95 15.46 -3.99
N THR A 15 28.81 14.40 -4.79
CA THR A 15 28.59 13.03 -4.29
C THR A 15 29.72 12.56 -3.34
N GLY A 16 30.99 12.84 -3.71
CA GLY A 16 32.13 12.47 -2.89
C GLY A 16 32.20 13.26 -1.57
N LEU A 17 31.91 14.55 -1.62
CA LEU A 17 31.85 15.43 -0.44
C LEU A 17 30.72 15.05 0.51
N ALA A 18 29.53 14.78 -0.04
CA ALA A 18 28.37 14.36 0.74
C ALA A 18 28.66 13.04 1.49
N LYS A 19 29.31 12.08 0.82
CA LYS A 19 29.73 10.82 1.43
C LYS A 19 30.77 11.01 2.52
N ALA A 20 31.78 11.83 2.27
CA ALA A 20 32.84 12.15 3.25
C ALA A 20 32.28 12.89 4.47
N ALA A 21 31.29 13.76 4.29
CA ALA A 21 30.62 14.49 5.34
C ALA A 21 29.52 13.69 6.07
N GLY A 22 29.28 12.42 5.72
CA GLY A 22 28.23 11.60 6.32
C GLY A 22 26.81 12.07 6.06
N LEU A 23 26.60 12.88 4.99
CA LEU A 23 25.28 13.39 4.65
C LEU A 23 24.37 12.24 4.11
N PRO A 24 23.06 12.28 4.37
CA PRO A 24 22.11 11.28 3.85
C PRO A 24 22.20 11.18 2.32
N GLN A 25 22.23 9.98 1.78
CA GLN A 25 22.25 9.70 0.35
C GLN A 25 20.99 8.92 -0.06
N PRO A 26 19.81 9.59 -0.17
CA PRO A 26 18.56 8.92 -0.52
C PRO A 26 18.66 8.29 -1.90
N PRO A 27 18.45 6.98 -2.03
CA PRO A 27 18.60 6.28 -3.30
C PRO A 27 17.50 6.65 -4.30
N PHE A 28 17.77 6.48 -5.61
CA PHE A 28 16.69 6.49 -6.60
C PHE A 28 15.90 5.19 -6.48
N LEU A 29 14.60 5.29 -6.20
CA LEU A 29 13.73 4.13 -6.06
C LEU A 29 13.35 3.57 -7.44
N ARG A 30 13.36 2.26 -7.54
CA ARG A 30 12.87 1.53 -8.71
C ARG A 30 11.32 1.53 -8.69
N ARG A 31 10.73 2.54 -9.31
CA ARG A 31 9.28 2.64 -9.48
C ARG A 31 8.81 1.87 -10.71
N HIS A 32 7.57 1.39 -10.66
CA HIS A 32 6.93 0.67 -11.76
C HIS A 32 6.89 1.50 -13.05
N LYS A 33 7.15 0.82 -14.16
CA LYS A 33 6.93 1.32 -15.52
C LYS A 33 6.17 0.24 -16.28
N PRO A 34 5.11 0.57 -17.03
CA PRO A 34 4.39 -0.41 -17.86
C PRO A 34 5.36 -1.15 -18.78
N GLY A 35 5.19 -2.46 -18.93
CA GLY A 35 6.10 -3.33 -19.69
C GLY A 35 7.50 -3.50 -19.11
N GLY A 36 7.78 -2.94 -17.93
CA GLY A 36 9.07 -3.09 -17.26
C GLY A 36 9.23 -4.46 -16.59
N SER A 37 10.49 -4.89 -16.41
CA SER A 37 10.82 -6.15 -15.72
C SER A 37 10.34 -6.13 -14.25
N LEU A 38 9.94 -7.29 -13.74
CA LEU A 38 9.51 -7.47 -12.35
C LEU A 38 10.64 -7.11 -11.37
N LEU A 39 11.88 -7.49 -11.69
CA LEU A 39 13.10 -7.21 -10.93
C LEU A 39 14.18 -6.59 -11.84
N ASN A 40 15.15 -5.86 -11.30
CA ASN A 40 16.32 -5.40 -12.06
C ASN A 40 17.28 -6.55 -12.42
N ASN A 41 17.31 -7.56 -11.56
CA ASN A 41 18.07 -8.79 -11.73
C ASN A 41 17.08 -9.94 -11.50
N ASP A 42 16.93 -10.81 -12.47
CA ASP A 42 15.97 -11.90 -12.48
C ASP A 42 16.34 -13.08 -11.57
N LYS A 43 17.52 -13.05 -10.91
CA LYS A 43 17.96 -14.07 -9.97
C LYS A 43 17.28 -13.88 -8.60
N VAL A 44 16.63 -14.93 -8.13
CA VAL A 44 15.92 -14.95 -6.86
C VAL A 44 16.40 -16.10 -5.99
N LEU A 45 16.75 -15.78 -4.75
CA LEU A 45 17.00 -16.78 -3.73
C LEU A 45 15.71 -17.06 -2.96
N VAL A 46 15.28 -18.30 -2.90
CA VAL A 46 14.18 -18.76 -2.04
C VAL A 46 14.76 -19.60 -0.90
N THR A 47 14.57 -19.15 0.34
CA THR A 47 14.94 -19.88 1.54
C THR A 47 13.69 -20.42 2.24
N GLY A 48 13.87 -21.40 3.10
CA GLY A 48 12.77 -22.15 3.72
C GLY A 48 12.80 -23.62 3.29
N GLU A 49 12.19 -24.45 4.07
CA GLU A 49 12.06 -25.90 3.81
C GLU A 49 10.59 -26.24 3.58
N GLY A 50 10.34 -27.43 3.02
CA GLY A 50 9.00 -27.99 2.82
C GLY A 50 8.29 -27.56 1.53
N ALA A 51 7.07 -28.06 1.41
CA ALA A 51 6.29 -27.98 0.18
C ALA A 51 5.87 -26.56 -0.20
N ASP A 52 5.58 -25.71 0.77
CA ASP A 52 5.20 -24.31 0.51
C ASP A 52 6.36 -23.53 -0.12
N ALA A 53 7.60 -23.77 0.33
CA ALA A 53 8.77 -23.12 -0.23
C ALA A 53 9.08 -23.60 -1.67
N ASP A 54 8.87 -24.88 -1.96
CA ASP A 54 9.02 -25.42 -3.32
C ASP A 54 7.93 -24.88 -4.26
N THR A 55 6.71 -24.75 -3.76
CA THR A 55 5.58 -24.16 -4.50
C THR A 55 5.85 -22.69 -4.86
N VAL A 56 6.32 -21.90 -3.91
CA VAL A 56 6.70 -20.50 -4.16
C VAL A 56 7.85 -20.41 -5.16
N ALA A 57 8.85 -21.30 -5.08
CA ALA A 57 9.95 -21.34 -6.03
C ALA A 57 9.46 -21.69 -7.45
N ALA A 58 8.56 -22.65 -7.59
CA ALA A 58 7.94 -22.98 -8.87
C ALA A 58 7.19 -21.78 -9.47
N GLN A 59 6.38 -21.09 -8.68
CA GLN A 59 5.64 -19.90 -9.12
C GLN A 59 6.57 -18.78 -9.63
N LEU A 60 7.68 -18.55 -8.95
CA LEU A 60 8.67 -17.54 -9.39
C LEU A 60 9.35 -17.96 -10.70
N THR A 61 9.57 -19.26 -10.88
CA THR A 61 10.11 -19.82 -12.14
C THR A 61 9.13 -19.65 -13.30
N GLU A 62 7.83 -19.84 -13.07
CA GLU A 62 6.77 -19.58 -14.07
C GLU A 62 6.74 -18.10 -14.50
N TRP A 63 7.15 -17.17 -13.64
CA TRP A 63 7.32 -15.75 -14.00
C TRP A 63 8.61 -15.47 -14.77
N GLY A 64 9.37 -16.50 -15.16
CA GLY A 64 10.61 -16.38 -15.92
C GLY A 64 11.82 -15.96 -15.07
N LEU A 65 11.73 -16.05 -13.72
CA LEU A 65 12.83 -15.73 -12.83
C LEU A 65 13.78 -16.92 -12.65
N GLN A 66 15.07 -16.63 -12.46
CA GLN A 66 16.11 -17.64 -12.20
C GLN A 66 16.14 -17.97 -10.71
N VAL A 67 15.36 -18.95 -10.29
CA VAL A 67 15.19 -19.31 -8.89
C VAL A 67 16.27 -20.26 -8.40
N ARG A 68 16.80 -19.98 -7.23
CA ARG A 68 17.71 -20.85 -6.49
C ARG A 68 17.16 -21.15 -5.10
N ARG A 69 17.29 -22.41 -4.69
CA ARG A 69 16.91 -22.90 -3.37
C ARG A 69 18.13 -23.04 -2.48
N GLY A 70 18.00 -22.70 -1.21
CA GLY A 70 19.04 -22.95 -0.19
C GLY A 70 20.30 -22.08 -0.35
N ASN A 71 21.46 -22.68 -0.38
CA ASN A 71 22.74 -21.97 -0.52
C ASN A 71 22.96 -21.58 -1.99
N ALA A 72 22.77 -20.31 -2.30
CA ALA A 72 23.04 -19.77 -3.63
C ALA A 72 24.56 -19.70 -3.89
N ALA A 73 24.94 -19.75 -5.17
CA ALA A 73 26.28 -19.42 -5.64
C ALA A 73 26.63 -17.95 -5.31
N ASP A 74 27.86 -17.54 -5.57
CA ASP A 74 28.45 -16.23 -5.24
C ASP A 74 27.83 -15.04 -6.03
N ASP A 75 26.76 -15.25 -6.77
CA ASP A 75 26.13 -14.27 -7.62
C ASP A 75 25.25 -13.27 -6.85
N LYS A 76 25.12 -12.08 -7.42
CA LYS A 76 24.12 -11.09 -6.99
C LYS A 76 22.72 -11.57 -7.29
N VAL A 77 21.77 -11.18 -6.43
CA VAL A 77 20.35 -11.51 -6.54
C VAL A 77 19.49 -10.25 -6.55
N GLY A 78 18.43 -10.26 -7.35
CA GLY A 78 17.43 -9.20 -7.38
C GLY A 78 16.42 -9.29 -6.23
N ALA A 79 16.20 -10.51 -5.72
CA ALA A 79 15.32 -10.70 -4.57
C ALA A 79 15.73 -11.88 -3.68
N ILE A 80 15.32 -11.82 -2.41
CA ILE A 80 15.37 -12.90 -1.44
C ILE A 80 13.94 -13.14 -0.94
N VAL A 81 13.43 -14.37 -1.07
CA VAL A 81 12.12 -14.77 -0.57
C VAL A 81 12.33 -15.77 0.56
N ILE A 82 11.87 -15.42 1.77
CA ILE A 82 11.97 -16.23 2.98
C ILE A 82 10.62 -16.88 3.22
N VAL A 83 10.50 -18.19 3.02
CA VAL A 83 9.26 -18.93 3.27
C VAL A 83 9.35 -19.61 4.63
N ALA A 84 8.47 -19.21 5.55
CA ALA A 84 8.42 -19.69 6.92
C ALA A 84 7.02 -20.16 7.34
N THR A 85 6.18 -20.53 6.37
CA THR A 85 4.79 -20.95 6.59
C THR A 85 4.67 -22.29 7.30
N GLU A 86 5.68 -23.14 7.22
CA GLU A 86 5.72 -24.47 7.86
C GLU A 86 6.43 -24.42 9.21
N ALA A 87 7.06 -23.31 9.60
CA ALA A 87 7.69 -23.17 10.90
C ALA A 87 6.64 -23.14 12.03
N LYS A 88 6.77 -24.06 12.99
CA LYS A 88 5.88 -24.23 14.14
C LYS A 88 6.43 -23.62 15.42
N ARG A 89 7.74 -23.41 15.49
CA ARG A 89 8.45 -22.88 16.65
C ARG A 89 9.50 -21.84 16.22
N PRO A 90 9.78 -20.81 17.04
CA PRO A 90 10.76 -19.77 16.71
C PRO A 90 12.17 -20.30 16.38
N ALA A 91 12.60 -21.41 16.98
CA ALA A 91 13.89 -22.03 16.68
C ALA A 91 14.02 -22.48 15.21
N GLU A 92 12.90 -22.84 14.56
CA GLU A 92 12.87 -23.30 13.17
C GLU A 92 13.08 -22.16 12.15
N LEU A 93 13.00 -20.91 12.60
CA LEU A 93 13.35 -19.75 11.78
C LEU A 93 14.85 -19.63 11.51
N GLN A 94 15.71 -20.28 12.31
CA GLN A 94 17.15 -20.15 12.20
C GLN A 94 17.67 -20.54 10.81
N GLY A 95 17.23 -21.66 10.29
CA GLY A 95 17.67 -22.17 8.97
C GLY A 95 17.40 -21.17 7.83
N PRO A 96 16.15 -20.87 7.53
CA PRO A 96 15.78 -19.98 6.42
C PRO A 96 16.32 -18.55 6.59
N VAL A 97 16.33 -18.02 7.81
CA VAL A 97 16.82 -16.66 8.08
C VAL A 97 18.33 -16.56 7.90
N LEU A 98 19.12 -17.49 8.43
CA LEU A 98 20.58 -17.47 8.24
C LEU A 98 21.00 -17.78 6.81
N ALA A 99 20.24 -18.59 6.06
CA ALA A 99 20.46 -18.77 4.64
C ALA A 99 20.25 -17.43 3.87
N ALA A 100 19.21 -16.68 4.18
CA ALA A 100 18.99 -15.34 3.64
C ALA A 100 20.10 -14.37 4.03
N ALA A 101 20.52 -14.36 5.30
CA ALA A 101 21.53 -13.45 5.83
C ALA A 101 22.88 -13.56 5.09
N LYS A 102 23.29 -14.78 4.70
CA LYS A 102 24.52 -15.01 3.91
C LYS A 102 24.52 -14.29 2.57
N HIS A 103 23.33 -13.96 2.04
CA HIS A 103 23.17 -13.33 0.71
C HIS A 103 22.81 -11.84 0.77
N MET A 104 22.62 -11.26 1.96
CA MET A 104 22.28 -9.85 2.13
C MET A 104 23.24 -8.89 1.42
N ARG A 105 24.55 -9.17 1.47
CA ARG A 105 25.57 -8.33 0.80
C ARG A 105 25.56 -8.46 -0.73
N LYS A 106 24.83 -9.44 -1.26
CA LYS A 106 24.69 -9.75 -2.69
C LYS A 106 23.35 -9.27 -3.24
N LEU A 107 22.49 -8.71 -2.39
CA LEU A 107 21.24 -8.09 -2.83
C LEU A 107 21.56 -6.84 -3.67
N ASP A 108 21.04 -6.79 -4.88
CA ASP A 108 21.24 -5.66 -5.79
C ASP A 108 20.57 -4.39 -5.29
N LYS A 109 21.01 -3.24 -5.79
CA LYS A 109 20.32 -1.96 -5.55
C LYS A 109 18.89 -2.04 -6.08
N GLY A 110 17.94 -1.56 -5.27
CA GLY A 110 16.51 -1.69 -5.56
C GLY A 110 15.98 -3.13 -5.46
N GLY A 111 16.75 -4.02 -4.82
CA GLY A 111 16.35 -5.41 -4.59
C GLY A 111 15.18 -5.55 -3.61
N ARG A 112 14.63 -6.74 -3.50
CA ARG A 112 13.44 -7.01 -2.68
C ARG A 112 13.70 -8.17 -1.71
N ILE A 113 13.28 -8.00 -0.47
CA ILE A 113 13.16 -9.10 0.49
C ILE A 113 11.68 -9.28 0.79
N VAL A 114 11.18 -10.50 0.65
CA VAL A 114 9.79 -10.81 0.99
C VAL A 114 9.76 -12.05 1.88
N ALA A 115 9.17 -11.91 3.07
CA ALA A 115 8.88 -13.07 3.91
C ALA A 115 7.43 -13.52 3.72
N ILE A 116 7.20 -14.82 3.68
CA ILE A 116 5.87 -15.45 3.68
C ILE A 116 5.77 -16.29 4.94
N SER A 117 4.81 -15.98 5.81
CA SER A 117 4.60 -16.67 7.08
C SER A 117 3.12 -16.84 7.35
N ARG A 118 2.77 -17.71 8.30
CA ARG A 118 1.39 -17.78 8.79
C ARG A 118 1.06 -16.51 9.57
N ALA A 119 -0.19 -16.02 9.46
CA ALA A 119 -0.70 -14.93 10.26
C ALA A 119 -0.93 -15.39 11.71
N LYS A 120 -0.85 -14.45 12.65
CA LYS A 120 -1.26 -14.70 14.04
C LYS A 120 -2.74 -15.09 14.07
N ASP A 121 -3.03 -16.13 14.84
CA ASP A 121 -4.38 -16.47 15.24
C ASP A 121 -4.64 -15.87 16.63
N THR A 122 -5.66 -15.00 16.73
CA THR A 122 -5.96 -14.27 17.97
C THR A 122 -7.15 -14.84 18.73
N HIS A 123 -7.48 -16.11 18.49
CA HIS A 123 -8.59 -16.76 19.21
C HIS A 123 -8.30 -16.88 20.71
N HIS A 124 -9.34 -16.68 21.53
CA HIS A 124 -9.27 -16.94 22.96
C HIS A 124 -9.12 -18.47 23.18
N ASN A 125 -8.29 -18.86 24.14
CA ASN A 125 -7.95 -20.27 24.48
C ASN A 125 -6.97 -20.95 23.49
N ALA A 126 -5.95 -20.23 23.00
CA ALA A 126 -4.91 -20.81 22.18
C ALA A 126 -4.15 -21.95 22.90
N THR A 127 -3.93 -23.04 22.19
CA THR A 127 -3.09 -24.16 22.64
C THR A 127 -1.61 -23.76 22.70
N PRO A 128 -0.74 -24.50 23.44
CA PRO A 128 0.70 -24.26 23.42
C PRO A 128 1.32 -24.29 22.01
N ALA A 129 0.76 -25.07 21.07
CA ALA A 129 1.20 -25.11 19.68
C ALA A 129 0.86 -23.81 18.95
N GLU A 130 -0.38 -23.35 19.05
CA GLU A 130 -0.83 -22.07 18.44
C GLU A 130 -0.10 -20.86 19.05
N ILE A 131 0.22 -20.89 20.35
CA ILE A 131 1.04 -19.86 20.97
C ILE A 131 2.46 -19.83 20.35
N ALA A 132 3.05 -20.99 20.10
CA ALA A 132 4.36 -21.08 19.46
C ALA A 132 4.33 -20.59 18.00
N GLU A 133 3.29 -20.95 17.23
CA GLU A 133 3.07 -20.47 15.85
C GLU A 133 2.85 -18.95 15.84
N ASN A 134 2.09 -18.41 16.77
CA ASN A 134 1.93 -16.95 16.92
C ASN A 134 3.26 -16.24 17.24
N ALA A 135 4.13 -16.88 18.03
CA ALA A 135 5.47 -16.34 18.27
C ALA A 135 6.36 -16.38 17.02
N VAL A 136 6.23 -17.39 16.15
CA VAL A 136 6.85 -17.41 14.80
C VAL A 136 6.39 -16.23 13.97
N ALA A 137 5.08 -16.03 13.85
CA ALA A 137 4.49 -14.93 13.08
C ALA A 137 4.98 -13.56 13.57
N GLY A 138 4.98 -13.34 14.89
CA GLY A 138 5.51 -12.12 15.50
C GLY A 138 7.02 -11.96 15.29
N GLY A 139 7.76 -13.07 15.30
CA GLY A 139 9.21 -13.10 15.02
C GLY A 139 9.51 -12.65 13.59
N ILE A 140 8.75 -13.11 12.61
CA ILE A 140 8.88 -12.68 11.20
C ILE A 140 8.53 -11.20 11.03
N GLU A 141 7.50 -10.70 11.73
CA GLU A 141 7.19 -9.26 11.70
C GLU A 141 8.37 -8.41 12.20
N GLY A 142 8.98 -8.80 13.34
CA GLY A 142 10.16 -8.13 13.89
C GLY A 142 11.36 -8.20 12.94
N LEU A 143 11.62 -9.38 12.35
CA LEU A 143 12.69 -9.58 11.37
C LEU A 143 12.55 -8.64 10.18
N ILE A 144 11.40 -8.61 9.53
CA ILE A 144 11.16 -7.80 8.33
C ILE A 144 11.27 -6.30 8.63
N ARG A 145 10.75 -5.84 9.77
CA ARG A 145 10.90 -4.44 10.17
C ARG A 145 12.38 -4.07 10.40
N SER A 146 13.16 -4.95 11.00
CA SER A 146 14.61 -4.75 11.17
C SER A 146 15.33 -4.73 9.82
N LEU A 147 15.02 -5.68 8.94
CA LEU A 147 15.62 -5.76 7.61
C LEU A 147 15.34 -4.50 6.77
N GLY A 148 14.14 -3.91 6.86
CA GLY A 148 13.84 -2.64 6.19
C GLY A 148 14.77 -1.50 6.62
N HIS A 149 15.25 -1.47 7.88
CA HIS A 149 16.26 -0.51 8.33
C HIS A 149 17.69 -0.86 7.88
N GLU A 150 17.98 -2.13 7.59
CA GLU A 150 19.33 -2.60 7.23
C GLU A 150 19.58 -2.57 5.71
N VAL A 151 18.54 -2.79 4.88
CA VAL A 151 18.68 -2.78 3.43
C VAL A 151 19.05 -1.39 2.90
N ARG A 152 19.78 -1.35 1.80
CA ARG A 152 20.34 -0.12 1.23
C ARG A 152 20.04 0.00 -0.26
N GLY A 153 20.37 1.16 -0.82
CA GLY A 153 20.29 1.38 -2.26
C GLY A 153 18.87 1.33 -2.83
N GLY A 154 17.84 1.65 -2.04
CA GLY A 154 16.45 1.60 -2.44
C GLY A 154 15.83 0.20 -2.46
N SER A 155 16.51 -0.78 -1.83
CA SER A 155 15.92 -2.08 -1.55
C SER A 155 14.87 -1.97 -0.45
N THR A 156 13.91 -2.90 -0.41
CA THR A 156 12.84 -2.94 0.60
C THR A 156 12.67 -4.35 1.16
N ALA A 157 12.17 -4.43 2.39
CA ALA A 157 11.81 -5.68 3.04
C ALA A 157 10.35 -5.65 3.49
N ASN A 158 9.54 -6.60 3.02
CA ASN A 158 8.11 -6.68 3.31
C ASN A 158 7.69 -8.13 3.59
N GLY A 159 6.47 -8.33 4.08
CA GLY A 159 5.97 -9.66 4.38
C GLY A 159 4.54 -9.92 3.94
N ILE A 160 4.22 -11.20 3.80
CA ILE A 160 2.89 -11.69 3.52
C ILE A 160 2.50 -12.61 4.67
N LEU A 161 1.41 -12.29 5.35
CA LEU A 161 0.85 -13.07 6.45
C LEU A 161 -0.36 -13.84 5.93
N VAL A 162 -0.22 -15.15 5.84
CA VAL A 162 -1.23 -16.06 5.30
C VAL A 162 -2.07 -16.63 6.44
N ALA A 163 -3.36 -16.37 6.45
CA ALA A 163 -4.25 -16.86 7.49
C ALA A 163 -4.25 -18.40 7.56
N PRO A 164 -4.57 -18.99 8.73
CA PRO A 164 -4.75 -20.44 8.85
C PRO A 164 -5.73 -20.97 7.80
N GLY A 165 -5.40 -22.08 7.16
CA GLY A 165 -6.23 -22.72 6.12
C GLY A 165 -6.12 -22.10 4.72
N VAL A 166 -5.53 -20.92 4.56
CA VAL A 166 -5.30 -20.31 3.24
C VAL A 166 -4.05 -20.89 2.59
N SER A 167 -4.16 -21.21 1.29
CA SER A 167 -3.02 -21.75 0.52
C SER A 167 -1.98 -20.67 0.20
N VAL A 168 -0.70 -21.06 0.12
CA VAL A 168 0.36 -20.18 -0.44
C VAL A 168 0.17 -19.93 -1.94
N THR A 169 -0.65 -20.75 -2.62
CA THR A 169 -1.04 -20.55 -4.01
C THR A 169 -2.30 -19.71 -4.18
N ALA A 170 -2.93 -19.25 -3.10
CA ALA A 170 -4.09 -18.38 -3.18
C ALA A 170 -3.79 -17.16 -4.05
N PRO A 171 -4.70 -16.73 -4.93
CA PRO A 171 -4.46 -15.63 -5.86
C PRO A 171 -3.94 -14.36 -5.18
N SER A 172 -4.46 -14.04 -3.99
CA SER A 172 -4.02 -12.86 -3.25
C SER A 172 -2.64 -13.02 -2.60
N VAL A 173 -2.18 -14.24 -2.29
CA VAL A 173 -0.80 -14.49 -1.82
C VAL A 173 0.18 -14.29 -2.97
N ILE A 174 -0.09 -14.94 -4.10
CA ILE A 174 0.72 -14.83 -5.33
C ILE A 174 0.79 -13.37 -5.80
N SER A 175 -0.33 -12.68 -5.82
CA SER A 175 -0.38 -11.27 -6.24
C SER A 175 0.30 -10.32 -5.26
N SER A 176 0.25 -10.61 -3.96
CA SER A 176 1.00 -9.85 -2.94
C SER A 176 2.51 -10.04 -3.12
N LEU A 177 2.95 -11.26 -3.44
CA LEU A 177 4.35 -11.54 -3.75
C LEU A 177 4.80 -10.75 -5.00
N HIS A 178 4.01 -10.79 -6.07
CA HIS A 178 4.28 -10.01 -7.29
C HIS A 178 4.32 -8.50 -7.01
N PHE A 179 3.38 -7.97 -6.21
CA PHE A 179 3.35 -6.57 -5.81
C PHE A 179 4.62 -6.17 -5.07
N PHE A 180 5.05 -6.93 -4.05
CA PHE A 180 6.25 -6.62 -3.27
C PHE A 180 7.54 -6.79 -4.06
N LEU A 181 7.63 -7.72 -5.00
CA LEU A 181 8.78 -7.87 -5.89
C LEU A 181 8.86 -6.76 -6.94
N SER A 182 7.73 -6.21 -7.35
CA SER A 182 7.65 -5.20 -8.41
C SER A 182 8.07 -3.79 -7.97
N GLY A 183 8.16 -2.88 -8.93
CA GLY A 183 8.30 -1.44 -8.67
C GLY A 183 7.04 -0.76 -8.15
N ARG A 184 5.87 -1.45 -8.11
CA ARG A 184 4.62 -0.93 -7.58
C ARG A 184 4.70 -0.68 -6.07
N SER A 185 5.53 -1.42 -5.35
CA SER A 185 5.78 -1.27 -3.90
C SER A 185 7.02 -0.44 -3.57
N ALA A 186 7.49 0.42 -4.46
CA ALA A 186 8.78 1.12 -4.33
C ALA A 186 8.92 1.95 -3.05
N PHE A 187 7.83 2.46 -2.48
CA PHE A 187 7.82 3.23 -1.23
C PHE A 187 7.09 2.51 -0.07
N VAL A 188 6.91 1.20 -0.21
CA VAL A 188 6.40 0.29 0.84
C VAL A 188 7.57 -0.48 1.40
N ASP A 189 7.87 -0.28 2.68
CA ASP A 189 8.99 -0.90 3.36
C ASP A 189 8.64 -1.20 4.82
N GLY A 190 9.07 -2.37 5.33
CA GLY A 190 8.74 -2.83 6.66
C GLY A 190 7.26 -3.19 6.86
N GLN A 191 6.51 -3.44 5.78
CA GLN A 191 5.06 -3.63 5.82
C GLN A 191 4.64 -5.06 5.52
N PHE A 192 3.38 -5.36 5.86
CA PHE A 192 2.80 -6.67 5.66
C PHE A 192 1.49 -6.56 4.90
N LEU A 193 1.16 -7.59 4.12
CA LEU A 193 -0.18 -7.83 3.60
C LEU A 193 -0.71 -9.11 4.26
N ARG A 194 -1.85 -9.00 4.94
CA ARG A 194 -2.55 -10.17 5.51
C ARG A 194 -3.54 -10.68 4.48
N VAL A 195 -3.35 -11.92 4.04
CA VAL A 195 -4.29 -12.63 3.17
C VAL A 195 -5.16 -13.53 4.04
N SER A 196 -6.45 -13.20 4.10
CA SER A 196 -7.43 -13.82 5.02
C SER A 196 -8.30 -14.90 4.37
N SER A 197 -8.25 -15.04 3.04
CA SER A 197 -9.01 -16.05 2.29
C SER A 197 -8.36 -16.39 0.97
N ASP A 198 -8.81 -17.49 0.33
CA ASP A 198 -8.39 -17.88 -1.02
C ASP A 198 -9.09 -17.09 -2.14
N ALA A 199 -9.87 -16.05 -1.78
CA ALA A 199 -10.55 -15.22 -2.75
C ALA A 199 -9.58 -14.43 -3.64
N GLY A 200 -10.03 -14.18 -4.87
CA GLY A 200 -9.29 -13.42 -5.87
C GLY A 200 -9.04 -14.19 -7.15
N GLU A 201 -8.43 -13.50 -8.10
CA GLU A 201 -8.07 -14.05 -9.41
C GLU A 201 -6.69 -13.57 -9.82
N ILE A 202 -5.90 -14.43 -10.45
CA ILE A 202 -4.65 -14.05 -11.09
C ILE A 202 -5.00 -13.28 -12.37
N PRO A 203 -4.49 -12.06 -12.58
CA PRO A 203 -4.81 -11.30 -13.79
C PRO A 203 -4.19 -11.93 -15.02
N ALA A 204 -4.92 -11.95 -16.12
CA ALA A 204 -4.38 -12.36 -17.42
C ALA A 204 -3.27 -11.42 -17.91
N ASP A 205 -3.39 -10.13 -17.56
CA ASP A 205 -2.40 -9.08 -17.85
C ASP A 205 -2.05 -8.33 -16.56
N TRP A 206 -0.80 -8.44 -16.14
CA TRP A 206 -0.28 -7.78 -14.95
C TRP A 206 -0.20 -6.24 -15.07
N ASP A 207 -0.18 -5.72 -16.30
CA ASP A 207 -0.19 -4.28 -16.58
C ASP A 207 -1.61 -3.69 -16.66
N LYS A 208 -2.64 -4.54 -16.86
CA LYS A 208 -4.06 -4.13 -16.97
C LYS A 208 -4.99 -4.85 -15.97
N PRO A 209 -4.63 -4.93 -14.67
CA PRO A 209 -5.37 -5.73 -13.68
C PRO A 209 -6.78 -5.21 -13.38
N LEU A 210 -7.15 -4.03 -13.85
CA LEU A 210 -8.46 -3.40 -13.67
C LEU A 210 -9.27 -3.27 -14.97
N ALA A 211 -8.86 -4.01 -16.03
CA ALA A 211 -9.57 -3.98 -17.29
C ALA A 211 -11.07 -4.32 -17.10
N GLY A 212 -11.95 -3.49 -17.69
CA GLY A 212 -13.42 -3.64 -17.62
C GLY A 212 -14.05 -3.23 -16.29
N LYS A 213 -13.32 -2.64 -15.35
CA LYS A 213 -13.85 -2.08 -14.10
C LYS A 213 -14.20 -0.60 -14.25
N VAL A 214 -15.14 -0.13 -13.43
CA VAL A 214 -15.50 1.29 -13.30
C VAL A 214 -15.16 1.75 -11.89
N ALA A 215 -14.36 2.80 -11.79
CA ALA A 215 -13.85 3.32 -10.53
C ALA A 215 -14.21 4.80 -10.33
N ALA A 216 -14.71 5.15 -9.15
CA ALA A 216 -14.98 6.51 -8.72
C ALA A 216 -13.92 6.95 -7.70
N VAL A 217 -13.34 8.15 -7.88
CA VAL A 217 -12.27 8.68 -7.03
C VAL A 217 -12.66 10.05 -6.49
N THR A 218 -12.83 10.19 -5.18
CA THR A 218 -13.15 11.47 -4.53
C THR A 218 -11.89 12.30 -4.26
N GLY A 219 -11.99 13.63 -4.32
CA GLY A 219 -10.85 14.54 -4.13
C GLY A 219 -9.80 14.41 -5.22
N SER A 220 -10.22 14.23 -6.47
CA SER A 220 -9.35 13.84 -7.58
C SER A 220 -8.95 14.96 -8.55
N ALA A 221 -9.27 16.21 -8.23
CA ALA A 221 -8.85 17.35 -9.05
C ALA A 221 -7.31 17.58 -9.03
N ARG A 222 -6.61 17.09 -7.99
CA ARG A 222 -5.16 17.27 -7.82
C ARG A 222 -4.52 16.23 -6.87
N GLY A 223 -3.21 16.33 -6.71
CA GLY A 223 -2.46 15.60 -5.67
C GLY A 223 -2.57 14.08 -5.78
N ILE A 224 -2.79 13.43 -4.64
CA ILE A 224 -2.88 11.95 -4.55
C ILE A 224 -4.10 11.45 -5.31
N GLY A 225 -5.26 12.10 -5.19
CA GLY A 225 -6.49 11.67 -5.88
C GLY A 225 -6.35 11.67 -7.41
N ALA A 226 -5.76 12.71 -7.99
CA ALA A 226 -5.47 12.75 -9.43
C ALA A 226 -4.47 11.66 -9.84
N ALA A 227 -3.45 11.37 -8.99
CA ALA A 227 -2.50 10.29 -9.26
C ALA A 227 -3.18 8.91 -9.19
N ILE A 228 -4.11 8.71 -8.25
CA ILE A 228 -4.92 7.49 -8.16
C ILE A 228 -5.76 7.33 -9.43
N ALA A 229 -6.50 8.36 -9.85
CA ALA A 229 -7.32 8.31 -11.05
C ALA A 229 -6.49 7.94 -12.30
N ARG A 230 -5.30 8.55 -12.47
CA ARG A 230 -4.35 8.20 -13.55
C ARG A 230 -3.89 6.75 -13.48
N GLN A 231 -3.59 6.25 -12.29
CA GLN A 231 -3.13 4.88 -12.12
C GLN A 231 -4.23 3.86 -12.41
N LEU A 232 -5.45 4.08 -11.90
CA LEU A 232 -6.59 3.20 -12.19
C LEU A 232 -6.89 3.14 -13.70
N LYS A 233 -6.84 4.29 -14.39
CA LYS A 233 -6.97 4.35 -15.86
C LYS A 233 -5.84 3.61 -16.57
N ALA A 234 -4.60 3.80 -16.14
CA ALA A 234 -3.44 3.09 -16.67
C ALA A 234 -3.57 1.58 -16.48
N ASP A 235 -4.12 1.13 -15.36
CA ASP A 235 -4.38 -0.28 -15.06
C ASP A 235 -5.65 -0.83 -15.76
N GLY A 236 -6.33 -0.03 -16.59
CA GLY A 236 -7.42 -0.46 -17.48
C GLY A 236 -8.85 -0.13 -17.04
N ALA A 237 -9.03 0.57 -15.91
CA ALA A 237 -10.36 0.96 -15.45
C ALA A 237 -10.93 2.17 -16.22
N GLU A 238 -12.25 2.25 -16.35
CA GLU A 238 -12.95 3.51 -16.61
C GLU A 238 -13.04 4.30 -15.30
N VAL A 239 -12.86 5.64 -15.37
CA VAL A 239 -12.70 6.46 -14.18
C VAL A 239 -13.69 7.62 -14.12
N ILE A 240 -14.32 7.78 -12.96
CA ILE A 240 -15.09 8.95 -12.58
C ILE A 240 -14.26 9.75 -11.59
N VAL A 241 -13.88 10.96 -11.96
CA VAL A 241 -13.15 11.89 -11.09
C VAL A 241 -14.12 12.82 -10.40
N ILE A 242 -14.01 12.94 -9.08
CA ILE A 242 -14.99 13.63 -8.23
C ILE A 242 -14.27 14.65 -7.36
N ASP A 243 -14.78 15.86 -7.34
CA ASP A 243 -14.32 16.91 -6.43
C ASP A 243 -15.45 17.96 -6.22
N VAL A 244 -15.25 18.86 -5.28
CA VAL A 244 -16.22 19.95 -5.02
C VAL A 244 -16.33 20.89 -6.23
N PRO A 245 -17.48 21.58 -6.41
CA PRO A 245 -17.68 22.48 -7.56
C PRO A 245 -16.61 23.55 -7.73
N GLN A 246 -16.02 24.03 -6.63
CA GLN A 246 -14.93 25.03 -6.63
C GLN A 246 -13.64 24.53 -7.31
N ALA A 247 -13.46 23.21 -7.42
CA ALA A 247 -12.33 22.58 -8.10
C ALA A 247 -12.66 22.19 -9.56
N GLY A 248 -13.82 22.59 -10.10
CA GLY A 248 -14.38 22.12 -11.37
C GLY A 248 -13.45 22.26 -12.58
N GLU A 249 -12.70 23.37 -12.69
CA GLU A 249 -11.73 23.55 -13.79
C GLU A 249 -10.59 22.50 -13.72
N ALA A 250 -9.99 22.33 -12.54
CA ALA A 250 -8.92 21.35 -12.35
C ALA A 250 -9.43 19.93 -12.51
N LEU A 251 -10.65 19.64 -12.04
CA LEU A 251 -11.31 18.34 -12.20
C LEU A 251 -11.55 18.02 -13.67
N SER A 252 -12.04 18.98 -14.44
CA SER A 252 -12.29 18.83 -15.88
C SER A 252 -11.00 18.55 -16.65
N LYS A 253 -9.89 19.17 -16.27
CA LYS A 253 -8.57 18.87 -16.87
C LYS A 253 -8.16 17.40 -16.66
N VAL A 254 -8.34 16.89 -15.44
CA VAL A 254 -8.04 15.48 -15.14
C VAL A 254 -8.99 14.55 -15.89
N ALA A 255 -10.28 14.84 -15.91
CA ALA A 255 -11.27 14.03 -16.66
C ALA A 255 -10.92 13.97 -18.15
N ASN A 256 -10.62 15.09 -18.77
CA ASN A 256 -10.27 15.18 -20.21
C ASN A 256 -8.97 14.40 -20.50
N GLU A 257 -7.95 14.54 -19.65
CA GLU A 257 -6.69 13.77 -19.75
C GLU A 257 -6.94 12.26 -19.77
N LEU A 258 -7.89 11.78 -18.97
CA LEU A 258 -8.17 10.36 -18.78
C LEU A 258 -9.26 9.82 -19.74
N GLY A 259 -9.96 10.69 -20.47
CA GLY A 259 -11.18 10.33 -21.18
C GLY A 259 -12.29 9.82 -20.23
N GLY A 260 -12.26 10.28 -18.96
CA GLY A 260 -13.15 9.88 -17.89
C GLY A 260 -14.34 10.82 -17.71
N LEU A 261 -15.16 10.56 -16.69
CA LEU A 261 -16.29 11.41 -16.31
C LEU A 261 -15.87 12.35 -15.16
N ALA A 262 -16.13 13.66 -15.30
CA ALA A 262 -16.04 14.61 -14.20
C ALA A 262 -17.40 14.73 -13.49
N LEU A 263 -17.42 14.52 -12.18
CA LEU A 263 -18.59 14.73 -11.33
C LEU A 263 -18.25 15.77 -10.26
N GLN A 264 -18.90 16.93 -10.34
CA GLN A 264 -18.81 17.97 -9.30
C GLN A 264 -19.78 17.61 -8.17
N GLN A 265 -19.23 17.05 -7.08
CA GLN A 265 -20.01 16.58 -5.94
C GLN A 265 -19.30 16.91 -4.63
N ASP A 266 -20.02 17.58 -3.72
CA ASP A 266 -19.59 17.69 -2.32
C ASP A 266 -19.92 16.37 -1.62
N ILE A 267 -18.90 15.68 -1.14
CA ILE A 267 -19.05 14.39 -0.45
C ILE A 267 -19.74 14.49 0.90
N THR A 268 -19.89 15.70 1.46
CA THR A 268 -20.61 15.94 2.73
C THR A 268 -22.11 16.08 2.54
N SER A 269 -22.60 16.18 1.29
CA SER A 269 -24.03 16.22 1.00
C SER A 269 -24.72 14.89 1.35
N ASP A 270 -25.99 14.98 1.68
CA ASP A 270 -26.76 13.84 2.21
C ASP A 270 -26.97 12.70 1.21
N ASP A 271 -26.77 12.94 -0.08
CA ASP A 271 -27.01 11.95 -1.15
C ASP A 271 -25.77 11.67 -2.01
N ALA A 272 -24.58 11.94 -1.50
CA ALA A 272 -23.34 11.84 -2.25
C ALA A 272 -23.06 10.43 -2.79
N GLY A 273 -23.33 9.39 -2.01
CA GLY A 273 -23.10 8.00 -2.41
C GLY A 273 -24.00 7.56 -3.57
N ASN A 274 -25.31 7.89 -3.51
CA ASN A 274 -26.24 7.60 -4.60
C ASN A 274 -25.90 8.40 -5.85
N ALA A 275 -25.61 9.69 -5.74
CA ALA A 275 -25.22 10.54 -6.87
C ALA A 275 -23.99 9.98 -7.63
N ILE A 276 -23.01 9.44 -6.89
CA ILE A 276 -21.83 8.78 -7.47
C ILE A 276 -22.24 7.50 -8.21
N ALA A 277 -23.07 6.66 -7.59
CA ALA A 277 -23.53 5.41 -8.19
C ALA A 277 -24.40 5.64 -9.43
N ASP A 278 -25.33 6.60 -9.36
CA ASP A 278 -26.20 6.98 -10.49
C ASP A 278 -25.40 7.52 -11.67
N ALA A 279 -24.40 8.37 -11.43
CA ALA A 279 -23.51 8.89 -12.47
C ALA A 279 -22.71 7.75 -13.14
N ALA A 280 -22.26 6.76 -12.35
CA ALA A 280 -21.56 5.58 -12.87
C ALA A 280 -22.48 4.73 -13.76
N VAL A 281 -23.70 4.48 -13.31
CA VAL A 281 -24.72 3.73 -14.08
C VAL A 281 -25.07 4.46 -15.38
N ALA A 282 -25.34 5.75 -15.30
CA ALA A 282 -25.71 6.55 -16.47
C ALA A 282 -24.63 6.57 -17.55
N ARG A 283 -23.36 6.54 -17.16
CA ARG A 283 -22.24 6.63 -18.10
C ARG A 283 -21.68 5.29 -18.54
N TYR A 284 -21.58 4.33 -17.60
CA TYR A 284 -20.85 3.07 -17.79
C TYR A 284 -21.66 1.80 -17.49
N GLY A 285 -22.90 1.95 -16.99
CA GLY A 285 -23.79 0.84 -16.66
C GLY A 285 -23.47 0.09 -15.37
N ARG A 286 -22.40 0.47 -14.65
CA ARG A 286 -21.93 -0.22 -13.44
C ARG A 286 -21.01 0.66 -12.58
N LEU A 287 -20.80 0.25 -11.33
CA LEU A 287 -19.77 0.78 -10.43
C LEU A 287 -19.11 -0.40 -9.70
N ASP A 288 -17.78 -0.53 -9.77
CA ASP A 288 -17.04 -1.63 -9.14
C ASP A 288 -16.20 -1.16 -7.96
N ILE A 289 -15.63 0.05 -8.06
CA ILE A 289 -14.60 0.55 -7.17
C ILE A 289 -14.94 1.97 -6.73
N VAL A 290 -14.83 2.24 -5.43
CA VAL A 290 -14.88 3.60 -4.88
C VAL A 290 -13.64 3.89 -4.05
N ILE A 291 -13.00 5.03 -4.35
CA ILE A 291 -11.83 5.49 -3.60
C ILE A 291 -12.21 6.72 -2.79
N HIS A 292 -12.24 6.57 -1.46
CA HIS A 292 -12.40 7.68 -0.53
C HIS A 292 -11.05 8.37 -0.29
N ASN A 293 -10.68 9.27 -1.20
CA ASN A 293 -9.44 10.03 -1.08
C ASN A 293 -9.68 11.47 -0.59
N ALA A 294 -10.84 12.06 -0.82
CA ALA A 294 -11.14 13.41 -0.35
C ALA A 294 -10.90 13.55 1.16
N GLY A 295 -10.26 14.63 1.55
CA GLY A 295 -9.96 14.90 2.96
C GLY A 295 -9.33 16.27 3.14
N ILE A 296 -9.47 16.81 4.35
CA ILE A 296 -8.94 18.12 4.75
C ILE A 296 -8.16 18.03 6.04
N THR A 297 -7.29 19.01 6.27
CA THR A 297 -6.64 19.28 7.55
C THR A 297 -7.05 20.65 8.07
N ARG A 298 -7.16 20.80 9.39
CA ARG A 298 -7.37 22.07 10.09
C ARG A 298 -6.55 22.05 11.36
N ASP A 299 -5.23 22.08 11.19
CA ASP A 299 -4.27 21.88 12.25
C ASP A 299 -4.33 23.00 13.29
N LYS A 300 -4.41 22.62 14.57
CA LYS A 300 -4.38 23.51 15.73
C LYS A 300 -3.98 22.74 16.97
N MET A 301 -3.23 23.38 17.87
CA MET A 301 -2.98 22.78 19.19
C MET A 301 -4.32 22.53 19.91
N PHE A 302 -4.44 21.41 20.60
CA PHE A 302 -5.70 20.96 21.20
C PHE A 302 -6.33 22.02 22.12
N ALA A 303 -5.53 22.67 22.94
CA ALA A 303 -6.02 23.77 23.83
C ALA A 303 -6.64 24.97 23.08
N ASN A 304 -6.41 25.09 21.77
CA ASN A 304 -6.92 26.18 20.93
C ASN A 304 -7.80 25.64 19.78
N MET A 305 -8.24 24.38 19.87
CA MET A 305 -9.14 23.77 18.89
C MET A 305 -10.54 24.37 19.07
N ASP A 306 -11.20 24.68 17.97
CA ASP A 306 -12.56 25.19 17.96
C ASP A 306 -13.51 24.24 17.21
N ASP A 307 -14.82 24.44 17.43
CA ASP A 307 -15.88 23.60 16.87
C ASP A 307 -15.83 23.54 15.33
N ALA A 308 -15.52 24.66 14.68
CA ALA A 308 -15.48 24.74 13.22
C ALA A 308 -14.33 23.90 12.63
N LYS A 309 -13.14 23.95 13.25
CA LYS A 309 -11.96 23.16 12.82
C LYS A 309 -12.13 21.67 13.12
N TRP A 310 -12.71 21.36 14.29
CA TRP A 310 -13.01 19.98 14.64
C TRP A 310 -14.09 19.41 13.74
N GLY A 311 -15.26 20.04 13.71
CA GLY A 311 -16.44 19.56 12.99
C GLY A 311 -16.21 19.40 11.50
N SER A 312 -15.52 20.36 10.83
CA SER A 312 -15.26 20.26 9.41
C SER A 312 -14.33 19.07 9.04
N VAL A 313 -13.34 18.78 9.88
CA VAL A 313 -12.43 17.63 9.62
C VAL A 313 -13.16 16.31 9.84
N ILE A 314 -13.96 16.19 10.88
CA ILE A 314 -14.75 14.98 11.14
C ILE A 314 -15.78 14.77 10.04
N ALA A 315 -16.53 15.80 9.65
CA ALA A 315 -17.55 15.71 8.60
C ALA A 315 -16.98 15.24 7.27
N VAL A 316 -15.85 15.83 6.81
CA VAL A 316 -15.26 15.50 5.52
C VAL A 316 -14.48 14.18 5.54
N ASN A 317 -13.70 13.91 6.59
CA ASN A 317 -12.73 12.81 6.57
C ASN A 317 -13.32 11.47 6.98
N ILE A 318 -14.41 11.42 7.75
CA ILE A 318 -14.99 10.15 8.25
C ILE A 318 -16.52 10.08 8.11
N GLU A 319 -17.29 11.09 8.56
CA GLU A 319 -18.75 11.03 8.50
C GLU A 319 -19.28 10.90 7.08
N SER A 320 -18.70 11.63 6.12
CA SER A 320 -19.06 11.51 4.71
C SER A 320 -18.82 10.10 4.17
N GLN A 321 -17.75 9.42 4.58
CA GLN A 321 -17.44 8.07 4.15
C GLN A 321 -18.44 7.05 4.72
N LEU A 322 -18.82 7.20 6.00
CA LEU A 322 -19.83 6.34 6.62
C LEU A 322 -21.18 6.45 5.89
N LYS A 323 -21.65 7.68 5.63
CA LYS A 323 -22.88 7.93 4.88
C LYS A 323 -22.81 7.38 3.46
N MET A 324 -21.73 7.67 2.72
CA MET A 324 -21.55 7.16 1.37
C MET A 324 -21.49 5.63 1.32
N ASN A 325 -20.80 4.99 2.27
CA ASN A 325 -20.73 3.53 2.32
C ASN A 325 -22.09 2.89 2.55
N GLU A 326 -22.92 3.47 3.43
CA GLU A 326 -24.29 3.01 3.65
C GLU A 326 -25.13 3.11 2.38
N GLN A 327 -25.09 4.23 1.67
CA GLN A 327 -25.80 4.45 0.41
C GLN A 327 -25.30 3.51 -0.68
N LEU A 328 -23.99 3.43 -0.90
CA LEU A 328 -23.37 2.57 -1.90
C LEU A 328 -23.70 1.09 -1.69
N LEU A 329 -23.63 0.60 -0.46
CA LEU A 329 -23.94 -0.78 -0.13
C LEU A 329 -25.43 -1.13 -0.32
N ASN A 330 -26.31 -0.16 -0.34
CA ASN A 330 -27.74 -0.31 -0.62
C ASN A 330 -28.08 -0.03 -2.10
N HIS A 331 -27.12 0.43 -2.91
CA HIS A 331 -27.35 0.74 -4.32
C HIS A 331 -27.05 -0.47 -5.23
N LYS A 332 -27.98 -0.81 -6.15
CA LYS A 332 -27.87 -1.98 -7.05
C LYS A 332 -26.60 -2.01 -7.89
N ALA A 333 -26.07 -0.85 -8.27
CA ALA A 333 -24.85 -0.76 -9.07
C ALA A 333 -23.58 -1.21 -8.32
N PHE A 334 -23.63 -1.27 -6.99
CA PHE A 334 -22.48 -1.58 -6.12
C PHE A 334 -22.72 -2.84 -5.27
N GLU A 335 -23.67 -3.69 -5.68
CA GLU A 335 -24.09 -4.87 -4.91
C GLU A 335 -23.11 -6.04 -5.03
N LYS A 336 -22.54 -6.25 -6.23
CA LYS A 336 -21.69 -7.42 -6.53
C LYS A 336 -20.20 -7.09 -6.45
N ALA A 337 -19.52 -7.82 -5.59
CA ALA A 337 -18.07 -7.70 -5.39
C ALA A 337 -17.60 -6.23 -5.25
N PRO A 338 -18.24 -5.42 -4.37
CA PRO A 338 -17.89 -4.03 -4.20
C PRO A 338 -16.47 -3.87 -3.64
N ARG A 339 -15.72 -2.87 -4.11
CA ARG A 339 -14.37 -2.60 -3.63
C ARG A 339 -14.23 -1.16 -3.20
N ILE A 340 -13.73 -1.01 -1.98
CA ILE A 340 -13.42 0.31 -1.43
C ILE A 340 -11.96 0.35 -1.00
N ALA A 341 -11.29 1.45 -1.37
CA ALA A 341 -10.06 1.83 -0.70
C ALA A 341 -10.19 3.25 -0.15
N THR A 342 -9.67 3.46 1.05
CA THR A 342 -9.76 4.74 1.74
C THR A 342 -8.41 5.26 2.18
N MET A 343 -8.33 6.59 2.32
CA MET A 343 -7.12 7.27 2.78
C MET A 343 -7.13 7.41 4.29
N ALA A 344 -6.37 6.55 4.97
CA ALA A 344 -5.94 6.77 6.35
C ALA A 344 -4.74 7.74 6.40
N SER A 345 -3.89 7.64 7.40
CA SER A 345 -2.63 8.38 7.55
C SER A 345 -1.79 7.75 8.64
N THR A 346 -0.47 7.89 8.56
CA THR A 346 0.42 7.58 9.69
C THR A 346 0.09 8.43 10.93
N SER A 347 -0.50 9.63 10.76
CA SER A 347 -1.02 10.43 11.89
C SER A 347 -2.19 9.76 12.63
N GLY A 348 -3.00 8.93 11.95
CA GLY A 348 -4.05 8.13 12.60
C GLY A 348 -3.49 6.95 13.42
N ILE A 349 -2.29 6.48 13.11
CA ILE A 349 -1.63 5.36 13.79
C ILE A 349 -0.83 5.85 15.01
N ALA A 350 0.01 6.88 14.82
CA ALA A 350 0.97 7.33 15.82
C ALA A 350 0.63 8.67 16.48
N GLY A 351 -0.42 9.35 16.02
CA GLY A 351 -0.69 10.74 16.38
C GLY A 351 0.27 11.71 15.72
N ASN A 352 -0.08 13.00 15.75
CA ASN A 352 0.82 14.08 15.35
C ASN A 352 0.46 15.36 16.10
N ARG A 353 1.47 16.11 16.55
CA ARG A 353 1.28 17.35 17.30
C ARG A 353 0.49 18.37 16.49
N GLY A 354 -0.58 18.92 17.08
CA GLY A 354 -1.46 19.90 16.45
C GLY A 354 -2.49 19.32 15.48
N GLN A 355 -2.59 18.00 15.37
CA GLN A 355 -3.50 17.29 14.46
C GLN A 355 -4.50 16.39 15.20
N THR A 356 -4.96 16.75 16.39
CA THR A 356 -5.88 15.90 17.16
C THR A 356 -7.16 15.56 16.39
N ASN A 357 -7.79 16.55 15.72
CA ASN A 357 -8.95 16.34 14.86
C ASN A 357 -8.65 15.43 13.66
N TYR A 358 -7.54 15.69 12.97
CA TYR A 358 -7.12 14.91 11.82
C TYR A 358 -6.74 13.47 12.21
N ALA A 359 -5.94 13.31 13.27
CA ALA A 359 -5.56 12.00 13.79
C ALA A 359 -6.79 11.18 14.22
N THR A 360 -7.75 11.81 14.93
CA THR A 360 -9.02 11.18 15.29
C THR A 360 -9.77 10.70 14.05
N SER A 361 -9.92 11.55 13.04
CA SER A 361 -10.62 11.17 11.81
C SER A 361 -9.93 10.01 11.08
N LYS A 362 -8.60 10.00 11.02
CA LYS A 362 -7.83 8.97 10.29
C LYS A 362 -7.72 7.65 11.07
N ALA A 363 -7.71 7.69 12.41
CA ALA A 363 -7.87 6.50 13.24
C ALA A 363 -9.30 5.92 13.12
N GLY A 364 -10.32 6.79 13.07
CA GLY A 364 -11.71 6.39 12.79
C GLY A 364 -11.84 5.67 11.45
N VAL A 365 -11.16 6.14 10.39
CA VAL A 365 -11.11 5.46 9.08
C VAL A 365 -10.50 4.06 9.19
N ILE A 366 -9.44 3.87 9.98
CA ILE A 366 -8.83 2.55 10.21
C ILE A 366 -9.86 1.61 10.85
N ALA A 367 -10.47 2.02 11.94
CA ALA A 367 -11.48 1.22 12.64
C ALA A 367 -12.72 0.92 11.76
N MET A 368 -13.16 1.89 10.94
CA MET A 368 -14.23 1.70 9.97
C MET A 368 -13.90 0.60 8.97
N VAL A 369 -12.70 0.59 8.43
CA VAL A 369 -12.24 -0.42 7.46
C VAL A 369 -12.24 -1.82 8.08
N GLU A 370 -11.72 -1.96 9.30
CA GLU A 370 -11.73 -3.21 10.04
C GLU A 370 -13.17 -3.70 10.29
N ALA A 371 -14.07 -2.79 10.71
CA ALA A 371 -15.46 -3.13 11.00
C ALA A 371 -16.27 -3.53 9.75
N TYR A 372 -15.98 -2.95 8.59
CA TYR A 372 -16.67 -3.29 7.34
C TYR A 372 -16.14 -4.57 6.65
N ALA A 373 -15.01 -5.11 7.07
CA ALA A 373 -14.37 -6.24 6.39
C ALA A 373 -15.32 -7.41 6.09
N ASP A 374 -16.05 -7.88 7.09
CA ASP A 374 -17.00 -8.99 6.94
C ASP A 374 -18.20 -8.64 6.06
N VAL A 375 -18.65 -7.38 6.09
CA VAL A 375 -19.76 -6.90 5.26
C VAL A 375 -19.39 -6.99 3.78
N PHE A 376 -18.17 -6.57 3.43
CA PHE A 376 -17.66 -6.64 2.07
C PHE A 376 -17.35 -8.07 1.63
N ALA A 377 -16.73 -8.88 2.51
CA ALA A 377 -16.43 -10.29 2.23
C ALA A 377 -17.69 -11.09 1.87
N LYS A 378 -18.79 -10.92 2.60
CA LYS A 378 -20.08 -11.56 2.34
C LYS A 378 -20.68 -11.20 0.97
N ARG A 379 -20.24 -10.09 0.36
CA ARG A 379 -20.65 -9.66 -0.99
C ARG A 379 -19.61 -10.02 -2.07
N GLY A 380 -18.57 -10.78 -1.71
CA GLY A 380 -17.46 -11.13 -2.61
C GLY A 380 -16.53 -9.96 -2.92
N GLY A 381 -16.58 -8.88 -2.13
CA GLY A 381 -15.76 -7.69 -2.28
C GLY A 381 -14.71 -7.54 -1.18
N ASN A 382 -14.07 -6.37 -1.14
CA ASN A 382 -13.13 -6.01 -0.08
C ASN A 382 -13.15 -4.51 0.23
N ILE A 383 -12.72 -4.16 1.44
CA ILE A 383 -12.46 -2.79 1.86
C ILE A 383 -11.09 -2.72 2.55
N ASN A 384 -10.25 -1.77 2.13
CA ASN A 384 -8.91 -1.60 2.69
C ASN A 384 -8.57 -0.12 2.84
N ALA A 385 -7.55 0.18 3.63
CA ALA A 385 -7.00 1.53 3.74
C ALA A 385 -5.53 1.59 3.32
N VAL A 386 -5.12 2.74 2.83
CA VAL A 386 -3.71 3.11 2.72
C VAL A 386 -3.42 4.22 3.71
N ALA A 387 -2.33 4.08 4.48
CA ALA A 387 -1.85 5.09 5.41
C ALA A 387 -0.55 5.72 4.89
N PRO A 388 -0.62 6.83 4.13
CA PRO A 388 0.58 7.51 3.66
C PRO A 388 1.37 8.13 4.81
N GLY A 389 2.70 8.13 4.66
CA GLY A 389 3.59 8.98 5.43
C GLY A 389 3.77 10.35 4.77
N PHE A 390 5.00 10.84 4.73
CA PHE A 390 5.32 12.09 4.03
C PHE A 390 5.32 11.87 2.51
N ILE A 391 4.32 12.44 1.82
CA ILE A 391 4.16 12.37 0.35
C ILE A 391 4.33 13.76 -0.26
N GLU A 392 5.09 13.87 -1.33
CA GLU A 392 5.37 15.11 -2.07
C GLU A 392 4.12 15.59 -2.83
N THR A 393 3.42 16.54 -2.25
CA THR A 393 2.20 17.17 -2.79
C THR A 393 2.26 18.68 -2.59
N ASP A 394 1.33 19.42 -3.17
CA ASP A 394 1.21 20.86 -2.94
C ASP A 394 0.96 21.18 -1.46
N MET A 395 0.23 20.32 -0.76
CA MET A 395 -0.02 20.45 0.68
C MET A 395 1.30 20.36 1.48
N THR A 396 2.17 19.40 1.18
CA THR A 396 3.47 19.25 1.85
C THR A 396 4.51 20.26 1.37
N ALA A 397 4.32 20.83 0.19
CA ALA A 397 5.17 21.91 -0.32
C ALA A 397 5.05 23.20 0.50
N ALA A 398 3.90 23.42 1.15
CA ALA A 398 3.67 24.55 2.06
C ALA A 398 4.42 24.45 3.40
N ILE A 399 4.96 23.26 3.75
CA ILE A 399 5.75 23.06 4.97
C ILE A 399 7.08 23.81 4.85
N PRO A 400 7.53 24.54 5.91
CA PRO A 400 8.82 25.22 5.90
C PRO A 400 9.97 24.28 5.50
N PHE A 401 10.93 24.81 4.73
CA PHE A 401 11.98 24.02 4.09
C PHE A 401 12.70 23.04 5.05
N VAL A 402 13.14 23.52 6.21
CA VAL A 402 13.88 22.71 7.20
C VAL A 402 13.01 21.54 7.68
N ASN A 403 11.77 21.81 8.12
CA ASN A 403 10.86 20.78 8.61
C ASN A 403 10.53 19.76 7.52
N ARG A 404 10.40 20.21 6.27
CA ARG A 404 10.18 19.34 5.11
C ARG A 404 11.38 18.43 4.84
N GLN A 405 12.62 18.95 4.95
CA GLN A 405 13.82 18.11 4.82
C GLN A 405 13.94 17.07 5.94
N VAL A 406 13.60 17.43 7.16
CA VAL A 406 13.54 16.48 8.28
C VAL A 406 12.50 15.38 7.99
N ALA A 407 11.27 15.75 7.66
CA ALA A 407 10.20 14.80 7.37
C ALA A 407 10.57 13.81 6.24
N ARG A 408 11.27 14.28 5.19
CA ARG A 408 11.78 13.43 4.11
C ARG A 408 12.78 12.37 4.59
N ARG A 409 13.58 12.66 5.62
CA ARG A 409 14.69 11.81 6.07
C ARG A 409 14.31 10.89 7.25
N MET A 410 13.10 11.02 7.81
CA MET A 410 12.63 10.24 8.95
C MET A 410 12.13 8.83 8.59
N ASN A 411 12.39 8.34 7.40
CA ASN A 411 12.06 6.97 6.99
C ASN A 411 13.30 6.23 6.48
N SER A 412 13.24 4.90 6.42
CA SER A 412 14.37 4.04 6.01
C SER A 412 14.87 4.33 4.60
N LEU A 413 13.99 4.78 3.69
CA LEU A 413 14.34 5.15 2.31
C LEU A 413 14.87 6.58 2.18
N GLN A 414 14.88 7.37 3.27
CA GLN A 414 15.43 8.71 3.39
C GLN A 414 14.91 9.72 2.37
N GLN A 415 13.66 9.61 1.94
CA GLN A 415 13.04 10.51 0.97
C GLN A 415 11.53 10.61 1.16
N GLY A 416 10.90 11.59 0.52
CA GLY A 416 9.45 11.65 0.40
C GLY A 416 8.90 10.65 -0.61
N GLY A 417 7.75 10.07 -0.32
CA GLY A 417 6.99 9.30 -1.30
C GLY A 417 6.39 10.21 -2.37
N GLN A 418 6.08 9.63 -3.51
CA GLN A 418 5.37 10.33 -4.59
C GLN A 418 3.87 9.98 -4.55
N PRO A 419 2.98 10.84 -5.02
CA PRO A 419 1.55 10.51 -5.19
C PRO A 419 1.32 9.19 -5.93
N GLY A 420 2.17 8.87 -6.92
CA GLY A 420 2.14 7.61 -7.65
C GLY A 420 2.44 6.38 -6.78
N ASP A 421 3.26 6.50 -5.74
CA ASP A 421 3.55 5.38 -4.83
C ASP A 421 2.28 4.97 -4.05
N VAL A 422 1.49 5.96 -3.63
CA VAL A 422 0.18 5.74 -2.99
C VAL A 422 -0.82 5.16 -3.98
N ALA A 423 -0.86 5.70 -5.20
CA ALA A 423 -1.76 5.25 -6.25
C ALA A 423 -1.52 3.77 -6.64
N GLN A 424 -0.27 3.31 -6.68
CA GLN A 424 0.07 1.92 -6.94
C GLN A 424 -0.46 0.97 -5.85
N ALA A 425 -0.34 1.35 -4.57
CA ALA A 425 -0.87 0.57 -3.46
C ALA A 425 -2.41 0.50 -3.50
N ILE A 426 -3.08 1.62 -3.75
CA ILE A 426 -4.54 1.68 -3.92
C ILE A 426 -4.99 0.78 -5.08
N ALA A 427 -4.38 0.91 -6.25
CA ALA A 427 -4.74 0.12 -7.43
C ALA A 427 -4.56 -1.39 -7.19
N PHE A 428 -3.53 -1.79 -6.44
CA PHE A 428 -3.35 -3.17 -6.01
C PHE A 428 -4.52 -3.63 -5.12
N LEU A 429 -4.83 -2.89 -4.04
CA LEU A 429 -5.81 -3.28 -3.03
C LEU A 429 -7.25 -3.38 -3.55
N VAL A 430 -7.59 -2.67 -4.62
CA VAL A 430 -8.93 -2.71 -5.23
C VAL A 430 -9.04 -3.62 -6.45
N SER A 431 -7.98 -4.34 -6.80
CA SER A 431 -8.00 -5.28 -7.93
C SER A 431 -8.53 -6.66 -7.52
N ASP A 432 -9.03 -7.44 -8.49
CA ASP A 432 -9.52 -8.81 -8.28
C ASP A 432 -8.44 -9.71 -7.65
N ARG A 433 -7.17 -9.42 -7.94
CA ARG A 433 -6.02 -10.15 -7.41
C ARG A 433 -5.77 -9.95 -5.91
N ALA A 434 -6.42 -8.97 -5.26
CA ALA A 434 -6.24 -8.67 -3.84
C ALA A 434 -7.51 -8.90 -3.01
N LEU A 435 -8.51 -9.64 -3.51
CA LEU A 435 -9.77 -9.88 -2.79
C LEU A 435 -9.58 -10.63 -1.47
N GLY A 436 -8.54 -11.45 -1.35
CA GLY A 436 -8.17 -12.09 -0.09
C GLY A 436 -7.50 -11.16 0.93
N VAL A 437 -7.17 -9.92 0.54
CA VAL A 437 -6.72 -8.85 1.45
C VAL A 437 -7.93 -7.98 1.77
N ASN A 438 -8.42 -8.03 3.00
CA ASN A 438 -9.64 -7.35 3.40
C ASN A 438 -9.56 -6.86 4.84
N GLY A 439 -10.10 -5.68 5.12
CA GLY A 439 -9.99 -5.03 6.43
C GLY A 439 -8.56 -4.58 6.77
N HIS A 440 -7.70 -4.42 5.79
CA HIS A 440 -6.27 -4.20 5.97
C HIS A 440 -5.87 -2.73 5.80
N VAL A 441 -4.84 -2.31 6.55
CA VAL A 441 -4.25 -0.97 6.46
C VAL A 441 -2.81 -1.09 6.00
N LEU A 442 -2.53 -0.70 4.75
CA LEU A 442 -1.18 -0.73 4.20
C LEU A 442 -0.52 0.65 4.34
N ARG A 443 0.60 0.75 5.06
CA ARG A 443 1.37 1.99 5.15
C ARG A 443 2.22 2.19 3.90
N VAL A 444 2.15 3.38 3.32
CA VAL A 444 3.01 3.84 2.21
C VAL A 444 3.85 4.99 2.74
N CYS A 445 4.88 4.67 3.52
CA CYS A 445 5.65 5.64 4.29
C CYS A 445 7.17 5.43 4.26
N GLY A 446 7.67 4.47 3.47
CA GLY A 446 9.10 4.14 3.41
C GLY A 446 9.66 3.69 4.75
N GLN A 447 8.85 3.07 5.59
CA GLN A 447 9.14 2.69 6.97
C GLN A 447 9.56 3.90 7.84
N HIS A 448 8.60 4.80 8.06
CA HIS A 448 8.75 5.90 9.01
C HIS A 448 8.86 5.37 10.45
N ILE A 449 9.54 6.12 11.35
CA ILE A 449 9.89 5.74 12.74
C ILE A 449 8.65 5.57 13.66
N VAL A 450 7.45 5.55 13.18
CA VAL A 450 6.26 5.28 14.00
C VAL A 450 5.98 3.79 14.06
N GLY A 451 5.56 3.32 15.22
CA GLY A 451 5.31 1.91 15.54
C GLY A 451 4.48 1.12 14.52
N ALA A 452 4.23 -0.11 14.89
CA ALA A 452 3.47 -1.04 14.05
C ALA A 452 2.00 -0.68 13.98
#